data_9668f1d4109d392d59b2759cb9fac445
#
_entry.id   9668f1d4109d392d59b2759cb9fac445
#
_cell.length_a   1.000
_cell.length_b   1.000
_cell.length_c   1.000
_cell.angle_alpha   90.00
_cell.angle_beta   90.00
_cell.angle_gamma   90.00
#
_symmetry.space_group_name_H-M   'P 1'
#
loop_
_entity.id
_entity.type
_entity.pdbx_description
1 polymer ?
#
loop_
_entity_poly.entity_id
_entity_poly.type
_entity_poly.pdbx_seq_one_letter_code
_entity_poly.pdbx_strand_id
1 'polypeptide(L)'
;TIKYDIQVETNSKTPQMADMFDGATTTVYLKGNLSRSEMVSSLGTQSTIIDRKTGKVAVVKQYGEQKFLVTMTPQNWKDANKKYDNITFTYFEEYKTIAGYKCQKAIGTLNDSAKTTYLVYFTKELTSDNSDFEYAYKTLPGIAMEYETAIGSLKVKYTVSAINFNVVPA
;
A
#
# COMPACT_ATOMS: atom_id res chain seq x y z
N THR A 1 10.26 -8.68 4.88
CA THR A 1 8.82 -8.67 4.53
C THR A 1 8.04 -7.81 5.51
N ILE A 2 6.97 -7.18 5.01
CA ILE A 2 6.05 -6.37 5.81
C ILE A 2 4.65 -6.91 5.59
N LYS A 3 3.94 -7.29 6.65
CA LYS A 3 2.55 -7.76 6.56
C LYS A 3 1.61 -6.69 7.10
N TYR A 4 0.58 -6.38 6.32
CA TYR A 4 -0.51 -5.48 6.68
C TYR A 4 -1.82 -6.26 6.81
N ASP A 5 -2.59 -5.94 7.84
CA ASP A 5 -3.98 -6.33 7.95
C ASP A 5 -4.85 -5.21 7.38
N ILE A 6 -5.93 -5.58 6.70
CA ILE A 6 -6.83 -4.67 5.98
C ILE A 6 -8.15 -4.59 6.73
N GLN A 7 -8.59 -3.36 6.99
CA GLN A 7 -9.91 -3.07 7.55
C GLN A 7 -10.67 -2.13 6.61
N VAL A 8 -11.95 -2.37 6.44
CA VAL A 8 -12.83 -1.52 5.63
C VAL A 8 -13.73 -0.72 6.55
N GLU A 9 -13.83 0.60 6.32
CA GLU A 9 -14.79 1.42 7.06
C GLU A 9 -16.23 1.05 6.65
N THR A 10 -17.05 0.67 7.66
CA THR A 10 -18.39 0.09 7.48
C THR A 10 -19.48 1.06 7.05
N ASN A 11 -19.20 2.35 6.88
CA ASN A 11 -20.16 3.36 6.41
C ASN A 11 -20.35 3.38 4.89
N SER A 12 -19.98 2.30 4.21
CA SER A 12 -20.08 2.24 2.76
C SER A 12 -21.53 1.93 2.33
N LYS A 13 -21.95 2.59 1.24
CA LYS A 13 -23.22 2.30 0.57
C LYS A 13 -23.24 0.93 -0.14
N THR A 14 -22.13 0.19 -0.08
CA THR A 14 -21.95 -1.12 -0.73
C THR A 14 -21.36 -2.13 0.28
N PRO A 15 -22.17 -2.63 1.24
CA PRO A 15 -21.68 -3.54 2.29
C PRO A 15 -21.05 -4.82 1.73
N GLN A 16 -21.57 -5.37 0.62
CA GLN A 16 -21.01 -6.57 -0.02
C GLN A 16 -19.56 -6.40 -0.49
N MET A 17 -19.19 -5.22 -1.00
CA MET A 17 -17.80 -4.96 -1.38
C MET A 17 -16.90 -4.78 -0.15
N ALA A 18 -17.43 -4.21 0.94
CA ALA A 18 -16.71 -4.10 2.20
C ALA A 18 -16.36 -5.49 2.75
N ASP A 19 -17.33 -6.41 2.79
CA ASP A 19 -17.15 -7.77 3.27
C ASP A 19 -16.12 -8.57 2.47
N MET A 20 -15.89 -8.21 1.19
CA MET A 20 -14.88 -8.86 0.35
C MET A 20 -13.44 -8.53 0.75
N PHE A 21 -13.22 -7.36 1.32
CA PHE A 21 -11.89 -6.86 1.69
C PHE A 21 -11.65 -6.86 3.20
N ASP A 22 -12.71 -6.95 4.01
CA ASP A 22 -12.55 -7.03 5.46
C ASP A 22 -11.86 -8.33 5.85
N GLY A 23 -10.85 -8.24 6.71
CA GLY A 23 -10.00 -9.37 7.08
C GLY A 23 -9.00 -9.80 5.99
N ALA A 24 -8.92 -9.11 4.85
CA ALA A 24 -7.86 -9.32 3.87
C ALA A 24 -6.49 -8.93 4.45
N THR A 25 -5.44 -9.47 3.87
CA THR A 25 -4.06 -9.13 4.24
C THR A 25 -3.25 -8.75 3.01
N THR A 26 -2.26 -7.88 3.19
CA THR A 26 -1.25 -7.61 2.18
C THR A 26 0.13 -7.91 2.75
N THR A 27 0.92 -8.71 2.03
CA THR A 27 2.31 -8.97 2.37
C THR A 27 3.21 -8.34 1.33
N VAL A 28 4.13 -7.49 1.77
CA VAL A 28 5.13 -6.85 0.93
C VAL A 28 6.46 -7.56 1.11
N TYR A 29 7.02 -8.04 0.01
CA TYR A 29 8.34 -8.66 -0.07
C TYR A 29 9.28 -7.67 -0.76
N LEU A 30 10.40 -7.35 -0.11
CA LEU A 30 11.42 -6.45 -0.64
C LEU A 30 12.72 -7.23 -0.82
N LYS A 31 13.31 -7.20 -2.04
CA LYS A 31 14.57 -7.87 -2.37
C LYS A 31 15.34 -7.06 -3.41
N GLY A 32 16.34 -6.31 -2.97
CA GLY A 32 17.10 -5.43 -3.85
C GLY A 32 16.18 -4.45 -4.60
N ASN A 33 16.22 -4.47 -5.94
CA ASN A 33 15.39 -3.61 -6.77
C ASN A 33 13.96 -4.14 -6.99
N LEU A 34 13.62 -5.30 -6.47
CA LEU A 34 12.30 -5.93 -6.65
C LEU A 34 11.45 -5.72 -5.42
N SER A 35 10.19 -5.37 -5.63
CA SER A 35 9.13 -5.46 -4.62
C SER A 35 7.98 -6.29 -5.16
N ARG A 36 7.34 -7.05 -4.27
CA ARG A 36 6.10 -7.76 -4.53
C ARG A 36 5.13 -7.47 -3.40
N SER A 37 4.02 -6.84 -3.71
CA SER A 37 2.89 -6.69 -2.80
C SER A 37 1.84 -7.73 -3.16
N GLU A 38 1.52 -8.62 -2.24
CA GLU A 38 0.53 -9.67 -2.42
C GLU A 38 -0.64 -9.47 -1.48
N MET A 39 -1.79 -9.17 -2.03
CA MET A 39 -3.06 -9.08 -1.31
C MET A 39 -3.79 -10.41 -1.41
N VAL A 40 -4.24 -10.92 -0.26
CA VAL A 40 -5.09 -12.11 -0.13
C VAL A 40 -6.42 -11.68 0.49
N SER A 41 -7.51 -11.96 -0.20
CA SER A 41 -8.87 -11.65 0.23
C SER A 41 -9.80 -12.85 -0.02
N SER A 42 -11.06 -12.75 0.38
CA SER A 42 -12.07 -13.77 0.08
C SER A 42 -12.32 -13.97 -1.43
N LEU A 43 -12.02 -12.96 -2.26
CA LEU A 43 -12.11 -13.04 -3.73
C LEU A 43 -10.99 -13.84 -4.37
N GLY A 44 -9.81 -13.90 -3.72
CA GLY A 44 -8.61 -14.51 -4.25
C GLY A 44 -7.36 -13.71 -3.96
N THR A 45 -6.38 -13.80 -4.85
CA THR A 45 -5.08 -13.16 -4.67
C THR A 45 -4.79 -12.15 -5.77
N GLN A 46 -4.13 -11.04 -5.40
CA GLN A 46 -3.57 -10.09 -6.33
C GLN A 46 -2.13 -9.79 -5.91
N SER A 47 -1.18 -9.96 -6.82
CA SER A 47 0.22 -9.58 -6.61
C SER A 47 0.61 -8.47 -7.57
N THR A 48 1.23 -7.42 -7.05
CA THR A 48 1.88 -6.36 -7.84
C THR A 48 3.38 -6.48 -7.66
N ILE A 49 4.09 -6.71 -8.74
CA ILE A 49 5.55 -6.88 -8.78
C ILE A 49 6.14 -5.68 -9.49
N ILE A 50 7.06 -4.98 -8.84
CA ILE A 50 7.73 -3.80 -9.39
C ILE A 50 9.23 -4.09 -9.48
N ASP A 51 9.80 -3.92 -10.66
CA ASP A 51 11.24 -3.87 -10.87
C ASP A 51 11.69 -2.42 -10.97
N ARG A 52 12.24 -1.89 -9.89
CA ARG A 52 12.71 -0.51 -9.80
C ARG A 52 13.84 -0.19 -10.81
N LYS A 53 14.65 -1.18 -11.15
CA LYS A 53 15.76 -0.99 -12.10
C LYS A 53 15.26 -0.68 -13.52
N THR A 54 14.19 -1.36 -13.94
CA THR A 54 13.61 -1.19 -15.28
C THR A 54 12.34 -0.34 -15.28
N GLY A 55 11.74 -0.10 -14.10
CA GLY A 55 10.44 0.56 -13.93
C GLY A 55 9.26 -0.28 -14.41
N LYS A 56 9.47 -1.54 -14.80
CA LYS A 56 8.40 -2.43 -15.26
C LYS A 56 7.56 -2.91 -14.08
N VAL A 57 6.26 -3.05 -14.33
CA VAL A 57 5.31 -3.57 -13.35
C VAL A 57 4.54 -4.73 -13.94
N ALA A 58 4.35 -5.78 -13.14
CA ALA A 58 3.48 -6.91 -13.46
C ALA A 58 2.42 -7.05 -12.36
N VAL A 59 1.16 -7.11 -12.74
CA VAL A 59 0.04 -7.40 -11.84
C VAL A 59 -0.50 -8.76 -12.16
N VAL A 60 -0.42 -9.68 -11.21
CA VAL A 60 -0.96 -11.04 -11.30
C VAL A 60 -2.20 -11.11 -10.44
N LYS A 61 -3.31 -11.56 -11.02
CA LYS A 61 -4.58 -11.74 -10.29
C LYS A 61 -5.05 -13.16 -10.45
N GLN A 62 -5.56 -13.75 -9.38
CA GLN A 62 -6.21 -15.05 -9.39
C GLN A 62 -7.52 -14.97 -8.60
N TYR A 63 -8.64 -15.18 -9.29
CA TYR A 63 -9.98 -15.19 -8.74
C TYR A 63 -10.63 -16.53 -9.09
N GLY A 64 -10.71 -17.43 -8.12
CA GLY A 64 -11.09 -18.82 -8.37
C GLY A 64 -10.11 -19.48 -9.35
N GLU A 65 -10.64 -20.01 -10.46
CA GLU A 65 -9.82 -20.63 -11.52
C GLU A 65 -9.26 -19.63 -12.55
N GLN A 66 -9.75 -18.39 -12.53
CA GLN A 66 -9.33 -17.37 -13.49
C GLN A 66 -8.00 -16.74 -13.06
N LYS A 67 -7.07 -16.66 -14.00
CA LYS A 67 -5.75 -16.05 -13.79
C LYS A 67 -5.50 -14.97 -14.84
N PHE A 68 -5.04 -13.82 -14.40
CA PHE A 68 -4.76 -12.67 -15.24
C PHE A 68 -3.33 -12.18 -14.98
N LEU A 69 -2.63 -11.85 -16.06
CA LEU A 69 -1.36 -11.16 -16.01
C LEU A 69 -1.48 -9.85 -16.78
N VAL A 70 -1.24 -8.74 -16.10
CA VAL A 70 -1.18 -7.41 -16.71
C VAL A 70 0.23 -6.88 -16.56
N THR A 71 0.90 -6.61 -17.67
CA THR A 71 2.22 -5.96 -17.66
C THR A 71 2.07 -4.48 -17.99
N MET A 72 2.79 -3.65 -17.27
CA MET A 72 2.77 -2.19 -17.46
C MET A 72 4.18 -1.67 -17.74
N THR A 73 4.25 -0.73 -18.67
CA THR A 73 5.45 0.08 -18.86
C THR A 73 5.59 1.07 -17.68
N PRO A 74 6.78 1.67 -17.48
CA PRO A 74 6.96 2.72 -16.48
C PRO A 74 5.96 3.87 -16.66
N GLN A 75 5.65 4.25 -17.91
CA GLN A 75 4.69 5.30 -18.21
C GLN A 75 3.27 4.90 -17.83
N ASN A 76 2.83 3.68 -18.20
CA ASN A 76 1.49 3.19 -17.82
C ASN A 76 1.31 3.14 -16.30
N TRP A 77 2.35 2.73 -15.57
CA TRP A 77 2.32 2.70 -14.10
C TRP A 77 2.22 4.10 -13.50
N LYS A 78 3.00 5.05 -14.02
CA LYS A 78 2.92 6.45 -13.62
C LYS A 78 1.53 7.04 -13.88
N ASP A 79 0.97 6.80 -15.05
CA ASP A 79 -0.35 7.31 -15.43
C ASP A 79 -1.46 6.73 -14.54
N ALA A 80 -1.38 5.44 -14.20
CA ALA A 80 -2.32 4.78 -13.30
C ALA A 80 -2.28 5.35 -11.87
N ASN A 81 -1.12 5.89 -11.44
CA ASN A 81 -0.92 6.47 -10.12
C ASN A 81 -0.88 8.00 -10.11
N LYS A 82 -1.17 8.66 -11.24
CA LYS A 82 -1.08 10.11 -11.42
C LYS A 82 -1.79 10.94 -10.34
N LYS A 83 -2.87 10.41 -9.76
CA LYS A 83 -3.59 11.09 -8.67
C LYS A 83 -2.74 11.35 -7.43
N TYR A 84 -1.68 10.58 -7.23
CA TYR A 84 -0.74 10.72 -6.12
C TYR A 84 0.49 11.58 -6.46
N ASP A 85 0.61 12.05 -7.73
CA ASP A 85 1.69 12.97 -8.08
C ASP A 85 1.52 14.27 -7.29
N ASN A 86 2.64 14.78 -6.76
CA ASN A 86 2.68 16.00 -5.96
C ASN A 86 1.82 15.96 -4.68
N ILE A 87 1.57 14.76 -4.11
CA ILE A 87 1.02 14.65 -2.76
C ILE A 87 1.94 15.38 -1.77
N THR A 88 1.34 16.17 -0.89
CA THR A 88 2.06 16.90 0.17
C THR A 88 1.73 16.30 1.52
N PHE A 89 2.72 16.22 2.43
CA PHE A 89 2.51 15.70 3.78
C PHE A 89 2.64 16.81 4.83
N THR A 90 1.65 16.89 5.71
CA THR A 90 1.70 17.69 6.93
C THR A 90 1.96 16.75 8.08
N TYR A 91 3.04 17.01 8.84
CA TYR A 91 3.47 16.18 9.98
C TYR A 91 2.94 16.76 11.29
N PHE A 92 2.57 15.86 12.20
CA PHE A 92 2.03 16.21 13.53
C PHE A 92 2.91 15.61 14.61
N GLU A 93 3.04 16.30 15.75
CA GLU A 93 3.68 15.80 16.97
C GLU A 93 2.74 14.85 17.74
N GLU A 94 2.15 13.91 17.01
CA GLU A 94 1.26 12.88 17.49
C GLU A 94 1.83 11.52 17.09
N TYR A 95 1.97 10.64 18.07
CA TYR A 95 2.68 9.38 17.91
C TYR A 95 1.84 8.24 18.47
N LYS A 96 2.01 7.06 17.88
CA LYS A 96 1.54 5.78 18.43
C LYS A 96 2.51 4.66 18.12
N THR A 97 2.39 3.54 18.82
CA THR A 97 3.20 2.34 18.57
C THR A 97 2.44 1.38 17.66
N ILE A 98 3.07 0.94 16.56
CA ILE A 98 2.53 -0.07 15.64
C ILE A 98 3.61 -1.12 15.42
N ALA A 99 3.29 -2.39 15.65
CA ALA A 99 4.21 -3.52 15.52
C ALA A 99 5.56 -3.30 16.25
N GLY A 100 5.52 -2.60 17.40
CA GLY A 100 6.71 -2.32 18.23
C GLY A 100 7.49 -1.06 17.84
N TYR A 101 7.12 -0.35 16.78
CA TYR A 101 7.80 0.86 16.29
C TYR A 101 7.05 2.13 16.66
N LYS A 102 7.78 3.19 17.02
CA LYS A 102 7.21 4.52 17.22
C LYS A 102 6.86 5.12 15.87
N CYS A 103 5.60 5.47 15.67
CA CYS A 103 5.08 5.99 14.39
C CYS A 103 4.54 7.41 14.57
N GLN A 104 4.97 8.32 13.72
CA GLN A 104 4.51 9.69 13.66
C GLN A 104 3.32 9.82 12.73
N LYS A 105 2.34 10.63 13.12
CA LYS A 105 1.18 10.96 12.29
C LYS A 105 1.55 11.95 11.19
N ALA A 106 1.04 11.71 10.00
CA ALA A 106 1.01 12.68 8.92
C ALA A 106 -0.32 12.63 8.18
N ILE A 107 -0.66 13.71 7.50
CA ILE A 107 -1.79 13.78 6.58
C ILE A 107 -1.24 14.09 5.20
N GLY A 108 -1.45 13.16 4.27
CA GLY A 108 -1.20 13.35 2.85
C GLY A 108 -2.37 14.08 2.20
N THR A 109 -2.10 15.15 1.47
CA THR A 109 -3.10 15.92 0.72
C THR A 109 -2.83 15.79 -0.77
N LEU A 110 -3.79 15.30 -1.52
CA LEU A 110 -3.71 15.22 -2.97
C LEU A 110 -3.77 16.61 -3.60
N ASN A 111 -3.15 16.74 -4.77
CA ASN A 111 -3.24 17.95 -5.58
C ASN A 111 -4.46 17.91 -6.52
N ASP A 112 -5.61 17.53 -5.99
CA ASP A 112 -6.91 17.56 -6.67
C ASP A 112 -7.73 18.79 -6.23
N SER A 113 -8.83 19.06 -6.92
CA SER A 113 -9.73 20.18 -6.61
C SER A 113 -10.41 20.05 -5.25
N ALA A 114 -10.63 18.81 -4.81
CA ALA A 114 -11.28 18.51 -3.52
C ALA A 114 -10.29 18.53 -2.35
N LYS A 115 -8.96 18.62 -2.63
CA LYS A 115 -7.90 18.49 -1.60
C LYS A 115 -8.09 17.24 -0.76
N THR A 116 -8.34 16.12 -1.42
CA THR A 116 -8.55 14.82 -0.77
C THR A 116 -7.39 14.50 0.16
N THR A 117 -7.70 14.08 1.38
CA THR A 117 -6.69 13.77 2.40
C THR A 117 -6.70 12.31 2.80
N TYR A 118 -5.51 11.79 3.14
CA TYR A 118 -5.30 10.45 3.67
C TYR A 118 -4.47 10.53 4.95
N LEU A 119 -4.92 9.82 5.98
CA LEU A 119 -4.17 9.67 7.22
C LEU A 119 -3.10 8.60 7.03
N VAL A 120 -1.90 8.87 7.56
CA VAL A 120 -0.80 7.91 7.62
C VAL A 120 -0.05 8.03 8.94
N TYR A 121 0.35 6.89 9.51
CA TYR A 121 1.34 6.78 10.56
C TYR A 121 2.57 6.08 9.99
N PHE A 122 3.74 6.68 10.12
CA PHE A 122 4.98 6.16 9.56
C PHE A 122 6.08 6.14 10.61
N THR A 123 7.03 5.23 10.48
CA THR A 123 8.21 5.17 11.34
C THR A 123 9.47 5.55 10.59
N LYS A 124 10.33 6.34 11.24
CA LYS A 124 11.69 6.66 10.78
C LYS A 124 12.73 5.63 11.22
N GLU A 125 12.36 4.71 12.11
CA GLU A 125 13.24 3.64 12.59
C GLU A 125 13.53 2.59 11.52
N LEU A 126 12.69 2.54 10.49
CA LEU A 126 12.82 1.67 9.33
C LEU A 126 12.86 2.48 8.05
N THR A 127 13.80 2.15 7.19
CA THR A 127 13.92 2.72 5.86
C THR A 127 14.04 1.61 4.82
N SER A 128 13.65 1.90 3.60
CA SER A 128 13.85 0.99 2.46
C SER A 128 14.33 1.80 1.27
N ASP A 129 15.37 1.30 0.60
CA ASP A 129 15.81 1.84 -0.68
C ASP A 129 14.76 1.61 -1.77
N ASN A 130 13.82 0.68 -1.55
CA ASN A 130 12.73 0.35 -2.43
C ASN A 130 11.40 0.74 -1.77
N SER A 131 11.05 2.02 -1.80
CA SER A 131 9.80 2.57 -1.24
C SER A 131 8.66 2.65 -2.27
N ASP A 132 8.91 2.25 -3.53
CA ASP A 132 7.95 2.37 -4.63
C ASP A 132 6.80 1.35 -4.56
N PHE A 133 6.86 0.39 -3.63
CA PHE A 133 5.79 -0.59 -3.43
C PHE A 133 4.46 0.05 -2.98
N GLU A 134 4.51 1.23 -2.37
CA GLU A 134 3.34 2.04 -2.04
C GLU A 134 3.52 3.45 -2.63
N TYR A 135 3.02 3.63 -3.84
CA TYR A 135 3.24 4.83 -4.64
C TYR A 135 2.83 6.13 -3.93
N ALA A 136 1.70 6.11 -3.21
CA ALA A 136 1.19 7.28 -2.50
C ALA A 136 2.12 7.77 -1.38
N TYR A 137 2.87 6.87 -0.77
CA TYR A 137 3.68 7.15 0.43
C TYR A 137 5.19 7.07 0.19
N LYS A 138 5.63 6.92 -1.06
CA LYS A 138 7.05 6.77 -1.44
C LYS A 138 7.96 7.93 -1.03
N THR A 139 7.39 9.11 -0.78
CA THR A 139 8.14 10.31 -0.37
C THR A 139 8.18 10.53 1.15
N LEU A 140 7.56 9.64 1.94
CA LEU A 140 7.70 9.69 3.40
C LEU A 140 9.15 9.38 3.82
N PRO A 141 9.63 10.00 4.90
CA PRO A 141 10.98 9.74 5.43
C PRO A 141 11.04 8.46 6.27
N GLY A 142 10.46 7.37 5.80
CA GLY A 142 10.39 6.09 6.48
C GLY A 142 9.29 5.18 5.91
N ILE A 143 8.92 4.15 6.65
CA ILE A 143 7.92 3.16 6.24
C ILE A 143 6.54 3.54 6.76
N ALA A 144 5.55 3.58 5.87
CA ALA A 144 4.13 3.71 6.26
C ALA A 144 3.67 2.46 7.01
N MET A 145 3.34 2.61 8.30
CA MET A 145 2.97 1.52 9.19
C MET A 145 1.46 1.36 9.33
N GLU A 146 0.72 2.44 9.20
CA GLU A 146 -0.73 2.44 9.05
C GLU A 146 -1.11 3.57 8.09
N TYR A 147 -1.96 3.26 7.14
CA TYR A 147 -2.41 4.27 6.17
C TYR A 147 -3.79 3.97 5.63
N GLU A 148 -4.45 5.02 5.19
CA GLU A 148 -5.73 4.96 4.51
C GLU A 148 -5.54 5.09 2.99
N THR A 149 -6.39 4.42 2.24
CA THR A 149 -6.50 4.56 0.78
C THR A 149 -7.96 4.35 0.35
N ALA A 150 -8.22 4.53 -0.94
CA ALA A 150 -9.54 4.26 -1.51
C ALA A 150 -9.44 3.12 -2.53
N ILE A 151 -10.36 2.15 -2.40
CA ILE A 151 -10.58 1.11 -3.40
C ILE A 151 -12.00 1.33 -3.95
N GLY A 152 -12.10 1.91 -5.14
CA GLY A 152 -13.39 2.41 -5.65
C GLY A 152 -13.96 3.48 -4.72
N SER A 153 -15.15 3.25 -4.18
CA SER A 153 -15.82 4.13 -3.21
C SER A 153 -15.54 3.76 -1.75
N LEU A 154 -14.80 2.68 -1.50
CA LEU A 154 -14.50 2.20 -0.16
C LEU A 154 -13.27 2.91 0.40
N LYS A 155 -13.35 3.35 1.66
CA LYS A 155 -12.19 3.76 2.45
C LYS A 155 -11.63 2.55 3.16
N VAL A 156 -10.36 2.27 2.94
CA VAL A 156 -9.68 1.07 3.40
C VAL A 156 -8.47 1.50 4.22
N LYS A 157 -8.28 0.86 5.36
CA LYS A 157 -7.15 1.07 6.25
C LYS A 157 -6.23 -0.15 6.25
N TYR A 158 -4.96 0.08 6.04
CA TYR A 158 -3.87 -0.89 6.15
C TYR A 158 -3.11 -0.64 7.43
N THR A 159 -2.88 -1.68 8.22
CA THR A 159 -2.10 -1.59 9.48
C THR A 159 -1.08 -2.71 9.51
N VAL A 160 0.20 -2.39 9.74
CA VAL A 160 1.26 -3.39 9.86
C VAL A 160 0.99 -4.27 11.09
N SER A 161 0.91 -5.57 10.86
CA SER A 161 0.77 -6.60 11.90
C SER A 161 2.08 -7.34 12.19
N ALA A 162 2.99 -7.44 11.19
CA ALA A 162 4.28 -8.08 11.37
C ALA A 162 5.34 -7.55 10.41
N ILE A 163 6.59 -7.52 10.86
CA ILE A 163 7.77 -7.24 10.05
C ILE A 163 8.76 -8.36 10.25
N ASN A 164 9.33 -8.88 9.16
CA ASN A 164 10.33 -9.94 9.19
C ASN A 164 11.51 -9.55 8.30
N PHE A 165 12.72 -9.61 8.87
CA PHE A 165 13.97 -9.27 8.21
C PHE A 165 14.68 -10.47 7.57
N ASN A 166 14.08 -11.66 7.61
CA ASN A 166 14.65 -12.83 6.96
C ASN A 166 14.79 -12.61 5.45
N VAL A 167 15.77 -13.28 4.87
CA VAL A 167 16.01 -13.23 3.43
C VAL A 167 14.76 -13.70 2.67
N VAL A 168 14.31 -12.88 1.73
CA VAL A 168 13.21 -13.24 0.83
C VAL A 168 13.74 -14.28 -0.17
N PRO A 169 13.12 -15.46 -0.28
CA PRO A 169 13.51 -16.46 -1.29
C PRO A 169 13.51 -15.93 -2.71
N ALA A 170 14.19 -16.63 -3.60
CA ALA A 170 14.26 -16.29 -5.03
C ALA A 170 12.90 -16.51 -5.71
#